data_50bfef36b863874db93812fe3bee20a8
#
_entry.id   50bfef36b863874db93812fe3bee20a8
#
_cell.length_a   1.000
_cell.length_b   1.000
_cell.length_c   1.000
_cell.angle_alpha   90.00
_cell.angle_beta   90.00
_cell.angle_gamma   90.00
#
_symmetry.space_group_name_H-M   'P 1'
#
loop_
_entity.id
_entity.type
_entity.pdbx_description
1 polymer ?
#
loop_
_entity_poly.entity_id
_entity_poly.type
_entity_poly.pdbx_seq_one_letter_code
_entity_poly.pdbx_strand_id
1 'polypeptide(L)'
;MTEITANYDDTWKEAIGEYFELFLLFFYPEIHQQIDWSKQPISLDKELEQITASSQTEKRYADKLFQVSLLNNQIIWILIHIEVQSQYDKQFSQRMFIYNYRSYDLFHKPVISLAILGDENKNWRPNSYEYGLGNSRVKIEFSIVKLLDYEWEYLLTSDNLFATIVMAHLKTKATTSNLTAREQWKWSLVRALYQRGLTRFDIINLVKIIDKMMTLPPPLQTAFETKLDDYEQELNMPFLSTIEENAQAKGKEIGKEIGKEIGKEIGKEIGKEIGARKTCQENIIKILSNRFANLPEKMIYTIKEIDDMSILENLLLPSIQVNSVEEFQQLIDSYLPQN
;
A
#
# COMPACT_ATOMS: atom_id res chain seq x y z
N MET A 1 -25.66 -16.53 -3.43
CA MET A 1 -25.16 -15.58 -4.45
C MET A 1 -24.09 -14.76 -3.77
N THR A 2 -22.85 -14.91 -4.18
CA THR A 2 -21.74 -14.06 -3.69
C THR A 2 -22.04 -12.63 -4.11
N GLU A 3 -22.17 -11.71 -3.15
CA GLU A 3 -22.31 -10.28 -3.44
C GLU A 3 -21.08 -9.83 -4.23
N ILE A 4 -21.33 -9.33 -5.44
CA ILE A 4 -20.29 -8.71 -6.27
C ILE A 4 -20.07 -7.30 -5.70
N THR A 5 -19.14 -7.17 -4.77
CA THR A 5 -18.76 -5.88 -4.19
C THR A 5 -17.73 -5.23 -5.10
N ALA A 6 -18.05 -4.04 -5.63
CA ALA A 6 -17.08 -3.22 -6.32
C ALA A 6 -15.99 -2.76 -5.34
N ASN A 7 -14.72 -2.93 -5.72
CA ASN A 7 -13.58 -2.47 -4.91
C ASN A 7 -13.30 -1.00 -5.23
N TYR A 8 -14.12 -0.11 -4.65
CA TYR A 8 -13.97 1.32 -4.89
C TYR A 8 -12.65 1.87 -4.32
N ASP A 9 -12.29 1.45 -3.10
CA ASP A 9 -11.16 2.01 -2.36
C ASP A 9 -9.83 1.82 -3.09
N ASP A 10 -9.50 0.58 -3.46
CA ASP A 10 -8.25 0.30 -4.17
C ASP A 10 -8.24 0.92 -5.57
N THR A 11 -9.41 0.96 -6.23
CA THR A 11 -9.54 1.55 -7.56
C THR A 11 -9.29 3.07 -7.53
N TRP A 12 -9.82 3.78 -6.53
CA TRP A 12 -9.55 5.19 -6.36
C TRP A 12 -8.09 5.47 -5.98
N LYS A 13 -7.50 4.65 -5.08
CA LYS A 13 -6.06 4.75 -4.74
C LYS A 13 -5.17 4.60 -5.97
N GLU A 14 -5.46 3.62 -6.82
CA GLU A 14 -4.72 3.40 -8.06
C GLU A 14 -4.87 4.60 -9.01
N ALA A 15 -6.10 5.08 -9.22
CA ALA A 15 -6.38 6.22 -10.08
C ALA A 15 -5.67 7.50 -9.61
N ILE A 16 -5.71 7.80 -8.30
CA ILE A 16 -5.03 8.96 -7.75
C ILE A 16 -3.51 8.80 -7.83
N GLY A 17 -3.00 7.59 -7.56
CA GLY A 17 -1.57 7.31 -7.65
C GLY A 17 -1.01 7.54 -9.06
N GLU A 18 -1.76 7.13 -10.09
CA GLU A 18 -1.35 7.25 -11.48
C GLU A 18 -1.54 8.66 -12.04
N TYR A 19 -2.62 9.34 -11.65
CA TYR A 19 -3.06 10.61 -12.25
C TYR A 19 -3.19 11.74 -11.21
N PHE A 20 -2.24 11.83 -10.27
CA PHE A 20 -2.33 12.77 -9.14
C PHE A 20 -2.48 14.25 -9.57
N GLU A 21 -1.75 14.69 -10.58
CA GLU A 21 -1.87 16.04 -11.11
C GLU A 21 -3.27 16.31 -11.69
N LEU A 22 -3.78 15.37 -12.49
CA LEU A 22 -5.13 15.49 -13.09
C LEU A 22 -6.23 15.41 -12.04
N PHE A 23 -5.99 14.65 -10.94
CA PHE A 23 -6.87 14.62 -9.78
C PHE A 23 -7.01 16.00 -9.14
N LEU A 24 -5.89 16.64 -8.83
CA LEU A 24 -5.91 17.98 -8.23
C LEU A 24 -6.47 19.03 -9.21
N LEU A 25 -6.11 18.95 -10.47
CA LEU A 25 -6.66 19.86 -11.48
C LEU A 25 -8.19 19.77 -11.59
N PHE A 26 -8.75 18.56 -11.45
CA PHE A 26 -10.19 18.34 -11.58
C PHE A 26 -10.97 18.72 -10.32
N PHE A 27 -10.49 18.30 -9.15
CA PHE A 27 -11.24 18.44 -7.90
C PHE A 27 -10.83 19.65 -7.06
N TYR A 28 -9.58 20.09 -7.15
CA TYR A 28 -8.99 21.13 -6.30
C TYR A 28 -8.07 22.05 -7.10
N PRO A 29 -8.61 22.74 -8.13
CA PRO A 29 -7.80 23.57 -9.05
C PRO A 29 -7.04 24.69 -8.35
N GLU A 30 -7.54 25.23 -7.25
CA GLU A 30 -6.84 26.26 -6.47
C GLU A 30 -5.56 25.69 -5.80
N ILE A 31 -5.56 24.43 -5.39
CA ILE A 31 -4.37 23.76 -4.84
C ILE A 31 -3.42 23.39 -5.98
N HIS A 32 -3.95 22.87 -7.08
CA HIS A 32 -3.15 22.53 -8.27
C HIS A 32 -2.31 23.70 -8.75
N GLN A 33 -2.88 24.92 -8.81
CA GLN A 33 -2.21 26.14 -9.25
C GLN A 33 -1.06 26.60 -8.35
N GLN A 34 -1.00 26.14 -7.11
CA GLN A 34 0.06 26.51 -6.17
C GLN A 34 1.26 25.55 -6.21
N ILE A 35 1.11 24.39 -6.83
CA ILE A 35 2.14 23.33 -6.87
C ILE A 35 3.12 23.58 -8.01
N ASP A 36 4.40 23.40 -7.73
CA ASP A 36 5.49 23.39 -8.68
C ASP A 36 5.60 22.01 -9.34
N TRP A 37 4.86 21.82 -10.42
CA TRP A 37 4.81 20.56 -11.18
C TRP A 37 6.10 20.25 -11.96
N SER A 38 7.08 21.16 -11.99
CA SER A 38 8.43 20.84 -12.48
C SER A 38 9.18 19.88 -11.53
N LYS A 39 8.72 19.77 -10.29
CA LYS A 39 9.20 18.84 -9.27
C LYS A 39 8.21 17.71 -9.10
N GLN A 40 8.68 16.49 -9.26
CA GLN A 40 7.82 15.32 -9.19
C GLN A 40 7.25 15.14 -7.75
N PRO A 41 5.92 14.97 -7.58
CA PRO A 41 5.32 14.58 -6.32
C PRO A 41 5.86 13.24 -5.82
N ILE A 42 6.03 13.11 -4.51
CA ILE A 42 6.52 11.88 -3.87
C ILE A 42 5.35 11.23 -3.14
N SER A 43 5.01 9.98 -3.49
CA SER A 43 4.05 9.19 -2.72
C SER A 43 4.66 8.76 -1.38
N LEU A 44 3.91 8.93 -0.30
CA LEU A 44 4.30 8.63 1.08
C LEU A 44 3.37 7.55 1.67
N ASP A 45 3.02 6.53 0.88
CA ASP A 45 2.10 5.46 1.27
C ASP A 45 2.63 4.66 2.48
N LYS A 46 3.96 4.46 2.57
CA LYS A 46 4.61 3.76 3.71
C LYS A 46 4.51 4.57 5.01
N GLU A 47 4.71 5.87 4.91
CA GLU A 47 4.57 6.80 6.03
C GLU A 47 3.13 6.87 6.50
N LEU A 48 2.18 6.84 5.57
CA LEU A 48 0.76 6.80 5.86
C LEU A 48 0.38 5.51 6.60
N GLU A 49 0.92 4.35 6.23
CA GLU A 49 0.72 3.09 6.94
C GLU A 49 1.18 3.19 8.40
N GLN A 50 2.31 3.82 8.68
CA GLN A 50 2.81 4.05 10.04
C GLN A 50 1.87 4.95 10.85
N ILE A 51 1.33 6.00 10.23
CA ILE A 51 0.38 6.92 10.86
C ILE A 51 -0.93 6.20 11.23
N THR A 52 -1.39 5.29 10.38
CA THR A 52 -2.66 4.59 10.52
C THR A 52 -2.58 3.31 11.36
N ALA A 53 -1.42 2.65 11.45
CA ALA A 53 -1.22 1.38 12.14
C ALA A 53 -1.58 1.41 13.64
N SER A 54 -1.47 2.58 14.29
CA SER A 54 -1.81 2.76 15.71
C SER A 54 -3.31 3.09 15.95
N SER A 55 -4.13 3.16 14.90
CA SER A 55 -5.57 3.38 15.05
C SER A 55 -6.28 2.05 15.30
N GLN A 56 -7.08 1.96 16.38
CA GLN A 56 -7.89 0.78 16.74
C GLN A 56 -9.06 0.51 15.78
N THR A 57 -9.13 1.18 14.64
CA THR A 57 -10.19 1.01 13.65
C THR A 57 -9.82 -0.08 12.67
N GLU A 58 -10.57 -1.18 12.68
CA GLU A 58 -10.40 -2.37 11.81
C GLU A 58 -10.57 -2.12 10.31
N LYS A 59 -11.06 -0.94 9.88
CA LYS A 59 -11.24 -0.58 8.47
C LYS A 59 -10.17 0.41 8.03
N ARG A 60 -9.29 -0.03 7.15
CA ARG A 60 -8.39 0.83 6.39
C ARG A 60 -9.21 1.55 5.32
N TYR A 61 -9.32 2.86 5.44
CA TYR A 61 -9.98 3.69 4.44
C TYR A 61 -8.99 4.02 3.30
N ALA A 62 -9.55 4.44 2.16
CA ALA A 62 -8.76 4.77 0.98
C ALA A 62 -8.00 6.09 1.16
N ASP A 63 -6.86 6.03 1.81
CA ASP A 63 -6.03 7.20 2.07
C ASP A 63 -4.81 7.20 1.15
N LYS A 64 -4.43 8.37 0.67
CA LYS A 64 -3.20 8.64 -0.05
C LYS A 64 -2.50 9.84 0.57
N LEU A 65 -1.19 9.80 0.66
CA LEU A 65 -0.37 10.89 1.15
C LEU A 65 0.72 11.23 0.13
N PHE A 66 0.79 12.49 -0.25
CA PHE A 66 1.81 12.98 -1.18
C PHE A 66 2.58 14.15 -0.59
N GLN A 67 3.89 14.16 -0.83
CA GLN A 67 4.71 15.34 -0.63
C GLN A 67 4.81 16.09 -1.96
N VAL A 68 4.55 17.39 -1.92
CA VAL A 68 4.68 18.30 -3.07
C VAL A 68 5.49 19.54 -2.70
N SER A 69 6.08 20.17 -3.70
CA SER A 69 6.71 21.49 -3.59
C SER A 69 5.76 22.55 -4.10
N LEU A 70 5.61 23.64 -3.38
CA LEU A 70 4.86 24.80 -3.84
C LEU A 70 5.77 25.73 -4.68
N LEU A 71 5.15 26.59 -5.48
CA LEU A 71 5.86 27.59 -6.30
C LEU A 71 6.75 28.53 -5.49
N ASN A 72 6.44 28.75 -4.21
CA ASN A 72 7.25 29.50 -3.24
C ASN A 72 8.40 28.67 -2.61
N ASN A 73 8.70 27.49 -3.14
CA ASN A 73 9.65 26.50 -2.62
C ASN A 73 9.31 25.88 -1.24
N GLN A 74 8.14 26.13 -0.70
CA GLN A 74 7.68 25.45 0.49
C GLN A 74 7.32 23.99 0.17
N ILE A 75 7.74 23.06 1.02
CA ILE A 75 7.37 21.65 0.94
C ILE A 75 6.16 21.42 1.84
N ILE A 76 5.08 20.93 1.28
CA ILE A 76 3.87 20.57 2.01
C ILE A 76 3.49 19.11 1.74
N TRP A 77 2.61 18.60 2.58
CA TRP A 77 2.02 17.28 2.41
C TRP A 77 0.53 17.38 2.10
N ILE A 78 0.07 16.62 1.13
CA ILE A 78 -1.35 16.54 0.78
C ILE A 78 -1.83 15.15 1.17
N LEU A 79 -2.63 15.09 2.23
CA LEU A 79 -3.34 13.90 2.66
C LEU A 79 -4.69 13.84 1.95
N ILE A 80 -4.89 12.81 1.16
CA ILE A 80 -6.15 12.58 0.45
C ILE A 80 -6.88 11.45 1.15
N HIS A 81 -8.02 11.78 1.72
CA HIS A 81 -8.93 10.82 2.33
C HIS A 81 -10.11 10.58 1.40
N ILE A 82 -10.27 9.36 0.92
CA ILE A 82 -11.37 8.98 0.04
C ILE A 82 -12.37 8.17 0.84
N GLU A 83 -13.53 8.76 1.08
CA GLU A 83 -14.67 8.04 1.64
C GLU A 83 -15.61 7.62 0.51
N VAL A 84 -15.66 6.33 0.22
CA VAL A 84 -16.44 5.77 -0.90
C VAL A 84 -17.68 5.01 -0.42
N GLN A 85 -17.80 4.78 0.89
CA GLN A 85 -18.89 3.98 1.44
C GLN A 85 -20.19 4.76 1.55
N SER A 86 -21.29 4.08 1.24
CA SER A 86 -22.67 4.59 1.24
C SER A 86 -23.28 4.75 2.63
N GLN A 87 -22.51 4.67 3.70
CA GLN A 87 -23.02 4.78 5.07
C GLN A 87 -22.46 6.02 5.76
N TYR A 88 -23.36 6.75 6.40
CA TYR A 88 -23.03 7.84 7.30
C TYR A 88 -22.01 7.39 8.36
N ASP A 89 -20.84 7.99 8.37
CA ASP A 89 -19.81 7.73 9.36
C ASP A 89 -19.64 8.92 10.29
N LYS A 90 -20.07 8.76 11.54
CA LYS A 90 -19.95 9.78 12.58
C LYS A 90 -18.50 10.12 12.92
N GLN A 91 -17.57 9.20 12.68
CA GLN A 91 -16.16 9.35 13.04
C GLN A 91 -15.31 9.96 11.93
N PHE A 92 -15.88 10.16 10.73
CA PHE A 92 -15.13 10.66 9.57
C PHE A 92 -14.35 11.95 9.87
N SER A 93 -15.02 12.98 10.36
CA SER A 93 -14.36 14.26 10.69
C SER A 93 -13.26 14.11 11.74
N GLN A 94 -13.48 13.24 12.73
CA GLN A 94 -12.47 12.94 13.77
C GLN A 94 -11.25 12.22 13.16
N ARG A 95 -11.47 11.29 12.23
CA ARG A 95 -10.35 10.63 11.52
C ARG A 95 -9.54 11.61 10.70
N MET A 96 -10.19 12.51 9.95
CA MET A 96 -9.52 13.57 9.20
C MET A 96 -8.60 14.40 10.10
N PHE A 97 -9.08 14.76 11.29
CA PHE A 97 -8.26 15.46 12.29
C PHE A 97 -7.08 14.59 12.77
N ILE A 98 -7.34 13.34 13.15
CA ILE A 98 -6.31 12.44 13.70
C ILE A 98 -5.19 12.22 12.69
N TYR A 99 -5.51 11.98 11.42
CA TYR A 99 -4.50 11.74 10.39
C TYR A 99 -3.71 13.01 10.04
N ASN A 100 -4.38 14.15 9.95
CA ASN A 100 -3.71 15.43 9.74
C ASN A 100 -2.73 15.74 10.89
N TYR A 101 -3.21 15.64 12.14
CA TYR A 101 -2.41 15.90 13.33
C TYR A 101 -1.20 14.94 13.42
N ARG A 102 -1.42 13.65 13.24
CA ARG A 102 -0.32 12.66 13.30
C ARG A 102 0.71 12.88 12.21
N SER A 103 0.28 13.23 11.00
CA SER A 103 1.20 13.56 9.91
C SER A 103 2.03 14.78 10.26
N TYR A 104 1.41 15.81 10.82
CA TYR A 104 2.12 17.01 11.26
C TYR A 104 3.07 16.73 12.43
N ASP A 105 2.59 16.01 13.45
CA ASP A 105 3.38 15.68 14.65
C ASP A 105 4.64 14.84 14.32
N LEU A 106 4.48 13.86 13.44
CA LEU A 106 5.56 12.95 13.07
C LEU A 106 6.60 13.58 12.15
N PHE A 107 6.17 14.44 11.22
CA PHE A 107 7.03 14.91 10.13
C PHE A 107 7.27 16.42 10.15
N HIS A 108 6.59 17.18 11.01
CA HIS A 108 6.69 18.64 11.14
C HIS A 108 6.53 19.39 9.80
N LYS A 109 5.64 18.89 8.93
CA LYS A 109 5.29 19.51 7.64
C LYS A 109 3.85 19.95 7.64
N PRO A 110 3.52 21.12 7.03
CA PRO A 110 2.13 21.51 6.81
C PRO A 110 1.38 20.44 6.03
N VAL A 111 0.15 20.13 6.45
CA VAL A 111 -0.69 19.08 5.86
C VAL A 111 -1.99 19.67 5.37
N ILE A 112 -2.30 19.49 4.08
CA ILE A 112 -3.61 19.80 3.51
C ILE A 112 -4.42 18.49 3.50
N SER A 113 -5.60 18.51 4.09
CA SER A 113 -6.52 17.37 4.08
C SER A 113 -7.63 17.59 3.07
N LEU A 114 -7.79 16.63 2.15
CA LEU A 114 -8.78 16.65 1.08
C LEU A 114 -9.66 15.40 1.21
N ALA A 115 -10.96 15.52 0.93
CA ALA A 115 -11.88 14.40 1.01
C ALA A 115 -12.77 14.31 -0.23
N ILE A 116 -12.92 13.09 -0.76
CA ILE A 116 -13.87 12.75 -1.83
C ILE A 116 -15.00 11.92 -1.23
N LEU A 117 -16.22 12.42 -1.33
CA LEU A 117 -17.41 11.77 -0.80
C LEU A 117 -18.18 11.11 -1.94
N GLY A 118 -18.11 9.78 -2.01
CA GLY A 118 -18.76 8.94 -3.03
C GLY A 118 -20.09 8.32 -2.57
N ASP A 119 -20.59 8.66 -1.38
CA ASP A 119 -21.84 8.16 -0.83
C ASP A 119 -23.08 8.79 -1.49
N GLU A 120 -24.24 8.14 -1.30
CA GLU A 120 -25.51 8.56 -1.88
C GLU A 120 -26.30 9.58 -1.04
N ASN A 121 -25.83 9.95 0.17
CA ASN A 121 -26.49 10.89 1.03
C ASN A 121 -26.13 12.35 0.64
N LYS A 122 -27.01 13.02 -0.07
CA LYS A 122 -26.83 14.41 -0.52
C LYS A 122 -26.51 15.41 0.59
N ASN A 123 -26.95 15.13 1.82
CA ASN A 123 -26.84 16.04 2.96
C ASN A 123 -25.60 15.78 3.80
N TRP A 124 -24.94 14.66 3.64
CA TRP A 124 -23.72 14.36 4.40
C TRP A 124 -22.49 15.04 3.78
N ARG A 125 -22.04 16.11 4.44
CA ARG A 125 -20.95 16.99 3.97
C ARG A 125 -20.06 17.42 5.13
N PRO A 126 -19.37 16.47 5.78
CA PRO A 126 -18.46 16.79 6.88
C PRO A 126 -17.23 17.54 6.35
N ASN A 127 -17.01 18.76 6.79
CA ASN A 127 -15.87 19.60 6.36
C ASN A 127 -15.06 20.15 7.52
N SER A 128 -15.37 19.75 8.75
CA SER A 128 -14.63 20.21 9.94
C SER A 128 -14.76 19.22 11.09
N TYR A 129 -13.81 19.30 12.00
CA TYR A 129 -13.85 18.66 13.31
C TYR A 129 -13.43 19.65 14.39
N GLU A 130 -14.15 19.66 15.47
CA GLU A 130 -13.86 20.53 16.62
C GLU A 130 -14.09 19.77 17.92
N TYR A 131 -13.19 19.95 18.87
CA TYR A 131 -13.41 19.56 20.26
C TYR A 131 -12.77 20.56 21.21
N GLY A 132 -13.27 20.59 22.44
CA GLY A 132 -12.71 21.48 23.46
C GLY A 132 -13.32 21.23 24.84
N LEU A 133 -12.60 21.70 25.86
CA LEU A 133 -13.04 21.70 27.24
C LEU A 133 -12.48 22.96 27.93
N GLY A 134 -13.33 23.69 28.62
CA GLY A 134 -12.96 24.97 29.26
C GLY A 134 -12.46 25.97 28.21
N ASN A 135 -11.25 26.49 28.41
CA ASN A 135 -10.64 27.46 27.49
C ASN A 135 -9.76 26.81 26.40
N SER A 136 -9.67 25.48 26.37
CA SER A 136 -8.91 24.74 25.37
C SER A 136 -9.81 24.29 24.23
N ARG A 137 -9.48 24.70 23.00
CA ARG A 137 -10.23 24.33 21.77
C ARG A 137 -9.28 23.98 20.65
N VAL A 138 -9.62 22.91 19.94
CA VAL A 138 -8.95 22.52 18.70
C VAL A 138 -9.98 22.43 17.60
N LYS A 139 -9.70 23.04 16.44
CA LYS A 139 -10.54 22.98 15.24
C LYS A 139 -9.68 22.72 14.03
N ILE A 140 -10.15 21.83 13.16
CA ILE A 140 -9.63 21.63 11.80
C ILE A 140 -10.77 21.83 10.80
N GLU A 141 -10.46 22.47 9.69
CA GLU A 141 -11.31 22.54 8.51
C GLU A 141 -10.59 21.85 7.36
N PHE A 142 -11.32 21.13 6.50
CA PHE A 142 -10.77 20.42 5.36
C PHE A 142 -11.70 20.53 4.15
N SER A 143 -11.11 20.47 2.95
CA SER A 143 -11.85 20.58 1.71
C SER A 143 -12.53 19.26 1.35
N ILE A 144 -13.78 19.33 0.93
CA ILE A 144 -14.55 18.17 0.48
C ILE A 144 -15.03 18.35 -0.96
N VAL A 145 -15.11 17.25 -1.67
CA VAL A 145 -15.80 17.14 -2.95
C VAL A 145 -16.84 16.04 -2.85
N LYS A 146 -18.07 16.33 -3.29
CA LYS A 146 -19.17 15.38 -3.34
C LYS A 146 -19.38 14.93 -4.79
N LEU A 147 -19.20 13.64 -5.08
CA LEU A 147 -19.30 13.14 -6.46
C LEU A 147 -20.70 13.32 -7.04
N LEU A 148 -21.74 13.30 -6.20
CA LEU A 148 -23.13 13.56 -6.59
C LEU A 148 -23.40 14.99 -7.08
N ASP A 149 -22.49 15.93 -6.88
CA ASP A 149 -22.68 17.34 -7.30
C ASP A 149 -22.29 17.58 -8.75
N TYR A 150 -21.60 16.61 -9.38
CA TYR A 150 -21.17 16.76 -10.75
C TYR A 150 -22.31 16.50 -11.72
N GLU A 151 -22.65 17.49 -12.50
CA GLU A 151 -23.63 17.36 -13.60
C GLU A 151 -23.09 16.44 -14.69
N TRP A 152 -23.99 15.59 -15.23
CA TRP A 152 -23.59 14.57 -16.20
C TRP A 152 -23.02 15.17 -17.50
N GLU A 153 -23.60 16.26 -17.98
CA GLU A 153 -23.16 17.01 -19.17
C GLU A 153 -21.75 17.56 -18.99
N TYR A 154 -21.44 18.07 -17.79
CA TYR A 154 -20.07 18.52 -17.47
C TYR A 154 -19.08 17.36 -17.53
N LEU A 155 -19.41 16.22 -16.96
CA LEU A 155 -18.54 15.05 -17.00
C LEU A 155 -18.31 14.52 -18.40
N LEU A 156 -19.33 14.54 -19.28
CA LEU A 156 -19.24 14.09 -20.66
C LEU A 156 -18.33 15.00 -21.51
N THR A 157 -18.33 16.30 -21.25
CA THR A 157 -17.60 17.29 -22.04
C THR A 157 -16.20 17.60 -21.49
N SER A 158 -15.88 17.12 -20.29
CA SER A 158 -14.59 17.34 -19.67
C SER A 158 -13.47 16.53 -20.33
N ASP A 159 -12.37 17.17 -20.66
CA ASP A 159 -11.15 16.52 -21.18
C ASP A 159 -10.33 15.83 -20.07
N ASN A 160 -10.61 16.13 -18.80
CA ASN A 160 -9.90 15.52 -17.69
C ASN A 160 -10.31 14.06 -17.51
N LEU A 161 -9.34 13.16 -17.35
CA LEU A 161 -9.55 11.72 -17.21
C LEU A 161 -10.39 11.37 -15.98
N PHE A 162 -10.32 12.16 -14.89
CA PHE A 162 -11.12 11.95 -13.69
C PHE A 162 -12.63 12.10 -13.94
N ALA A 163 -13.05 12.86 -14.94
CA ALA A 163 -14.46 12.89 -15.31
C ALA A 163 -14.98 11.49 -15.67
N THR A 164 -14.21 10.69 -16.42
CA THR A 164 -14.58 9.30 -16.74
C THR A 164 -14.62 8.41 -15.50
N ILE A 165 -13.68 8.58 -14.57
CA ILE A 165 -13.65 7.82 -13.31
C ILE A 165 -14.87 8.15 -12.44
N VAL A 166 -15.24 9.44 -12.34
CA VAL A 166 -16.48 9.88 -11.65
C VAL A 166 -17.72 9.28 -12.32
N MET A 167 -17.81 9.32 -13.65
CA MET A 167 -18.91 8.70 -14.40
C MET A 167 -19.03 7.20 -14.09
N ALA A 168 -17.90 6.47 -14.09
CA ALA A 168 -17.88 5.05 -13.76
C ALA A 168 -18.36 4.81 -12.33
N HIS A 169 -17.89 5.60 -11.35
CA HIS A 169 -18.34 5.51 -9.97
C HIS A 169 -19.85 5.73 -9.83
N LEU A 170 -20.37 6.83 -10.37
CA LEU A 170 -21.80 7.17 -10.29
C LEU A 170 -22.67 6.12 -10.99
N LYS A 171 -22.27 5.59 -12.15
CA LYS A 171 -23.01 4.54 -12.85
C LYS A 171 -22.94 3.21 -12.15
N THR A 172 -21.82 2.86 -11.50
CA THR A 172 -21.75 1.65 -10.69
C THR A 172 -22.75 1.69 -9.53
N LYS A 173 -22.84 2.83 -8.84
CA LYS A 173 -23.82 3.05 -7.77
C LYS A 173 -25.26 2.96 -8.32
N ALA A 174 -25.57 3.69 -9.38
CA ALA A 174 -26.92 3.74 -9.97
C ALA A 174 -27.39 2.40 -10.56
N THR A 175 -26.48 1.47 -10.84
CA THR A 175 -26.77 0.17 -11.45
C THR A 175 -26.57 -1.02 -10.52
N THR A 176 -26.54 -0.81 -9.20
CA THR A 176 -26.34 -1.87 -8.21
C THR A 176 -27.36 -3.00 -8.33
N SER A 177 -28.62 -2.66 -8.64
CA SER A 177 -29.72 -3.62 -8.85
C SER A 177 -29.92 -4.04 -10.32
N ASN A 178 -29.13 -3.50 -11.28
CA ASN A 178 -29.29 -3.78 -12.70
C ASN A 178 -27.92 -3.96 -13.39
N LEU A 179 -27.40 -5.18 -13.31
CA LEU A 179 -26.08 -5.52 -13.83
C LEU A 179 -25.99 -5.50 -15.36
N THR A 180 -27.11 -5.72 -16.06
CA THR A 180 -27.16 -5.56 -17.52
C THR A 180 -26.99 -4.09 -17.91
N ALA A 181 -27.66 -3.17 -17.22
CA ALA A 181 -27.44 -1.74 -17.42
C ALA A 181 -26.00 -1.33 -17.07
N ARG A 182 -25.39 -1.96 -16.04
CA ARG A 182 -23.98 -1.74 -15.70
C ARG A 182 -23.06 -2.12 -16.85
N GLU A 183 -23.26 -3.28 -17.47
CA GLU A 183 -22.49 -3.72 -18.64
C GLU A 183 -22.61 -2.73 -19.80
N GLN A 184 -23.82 -2.24 -20.09
CA GLN A 184 -24.04 -1.25 -21.14
C GLN A 184 -23.31 0.07 -20.87
N TRP A 185 -23.35 0.56 -19.62
CA TRP A 185 -22.62 1.77 -19.23
C TRP A 185 -21.11 1.57 -19.28
N LYS A 186 -20.62 0.42 -18.78
CA LYS A 186 -19.19 0.06 -18.86
C LYS A 186 -18.71 0.09 -20.30
N TRP A 187 -19.45 -0.55 -21.21
CA TRP A 187 -19.16 -0.53 -22.64
C TRP A 187 -19.13 0.90 -23.21
N SER A 188 -20.14 1.71 -22.88
CA SER A 188 -20.24 3.09 -23.37
C SER A 188 -19.05 3.95 -22.92
N LEU A 189 -18.66 3.82 -21.65
CA LEU A 189 -17.51 4.56 -21.09
C LEU A 189 -16.19 4.12 -21.74
N VAL A 190 -15.98 2.82 -21.86
CA VAL A 190 -14.76 2.27 -22.46
C VAL A 190 -14.66 2.67 -23.92
N ARG A 191 -15.74 2.51 -24.70
CA ARG A 191 -15.77 2.90 -26.10
C ARG A 191 -15.44 4.40 -26.30
N ALA A 192 -15.93 5.26 -25.41
CA ALA A 192 -15.66 6.70 -25.46
C ALA A 192 -14.16 7.03 -25.29
N LEU A 193 -13.39 6.23 -24.54
CA LEU A 193 -11.95 6.44 -24.38
C LEU A 193 -11.19 6.36 -25.71
N TYR A 194 -11.56 5.40 -26.57
CA TYR A 194 -10.93 5.23 -27.89
C TYR A 194 -11.22 6.39 -28.85
N GLN A 195 -12.30 7.13 -28.62
CA GLN A 195 -12.71 8.26 -29.46
C GLN A 195 -12.12 9.61 -29.02
N ARG A 196 -11.48 9.67 -27.85
CA ARG A 196 -10.96 10.92 -27.24
C ARG A 196 -9.53 11.27 -27.66
N GLY A 197 -8.86 10.47 -28.47
CA GLY A 197 -7.46 10.71 -28.87
C GLY A 197 -6.45 10.57 -27.72
N LEU A 198 -6.79 9.78 -26.69
CA LEU A 198 -5.93 9.48 -25.55
C LEU A 198 -4.75 8.61 -25.97
N THR A 199 -3.68 8.66 -25.19
CA THR A 199 -2.55 7.76 -25.40
C THR A 199 -2.96 6.30 -25.15
N ARG A 200 -2.27 5.36 -25.78
CA ARG A 200 -2.48 3.93 -25.54
C ARG A 200 -2.36 3.59 -24.05
N PHE A 201 -1.42 4.19 -23.36
CA PHE A 201 -1.18 4.00 -21.93
C PHE A 201 -2.41 4.44 -21.10
N ASP A 202 -2.95 5.62 -21.40
CA ASP A 202 -4.13 6.13 -20.68
C ASP A 202 -5.37 5.28 -20.93
N ILE A 203 -5.60 4.83 -22.17
CA ILE A 203 -6.73 3.93 -22.49
C ILE A 203 -6.63 2.65 -21.67
N ILE A 204 -5.46 2.01 -21.64
CA ILE A 204 -5.22 0.78 -20.91
C ILE A 204 -5.50 0.95 -19.41
N ASN A 205 -4.96 2.00 -18.82
CA ASN A 205 -5.10 2.24 -17.37
C ASN A 205 -6.55 2.60 -17.02
N LEU A 206 -7.21 3.42 -17.81
CA LEU A 206 -8.62 3.76 -17.59
C LEU A 206 -9.55 2.57 -17.79
N VAL A 207 -9.30 1.71 -18.78
CA VAL A 207 -10.06 0.46 -18.95
C VAL A 207 -9.94 -0.42 -17.73
N LYS A 208 -8.71 -0.59 -17.17
CA LYS A 208 -8.50 -1.35 -15.93
C LYS A 208 -9.22 -0.74 -14.73
N ILE A 209 -9.16 0.60 -14.59
CA ILE A 209 -9.85 1.33 -13.51
C ILE A 209 -11.37 1.14 -13.63
N ILE A 210 -11.94 1.30 -14.83
CA ILE A 210 -13.36 1.10 -15.11
C ILE A 210 -13.75 -0.36 -14.86
N ASP A 211 -12.93 -1.33 -15.28
CA ASP A 211 -13.17 -2.75 -15.10
C ASP A 211 -13.27 -3.14 -13.62
N LYS A 212 -12.32 -2.71 -12.80
CA LYS A 212 -12.31 -2.92 -11.35
C LYS A 212 -13.50 -2.24 -10.65
N MET A 213 -13.86 -1.03 -11.08
CA MET A 213 -14.95 -0.25 -10.47
C MET A 213 -16.32 -0.79 -10.86
N MET A 214 -16.52 -1.11 -12.14
CA MET A 214 -17.77 -1.60 -12.71
C MET A 214 -17.77 -3.12 -12.82
N THR A 215 -17.55 -3.81 -11.71
CA THR A 215 -17.48 -5.28 -11.64
C THR A 215 -18.75 -5.92 -12.14
N LEU A 216 -18.63 -6.95 -12.98
CA LEU A 216 -19.71 -7.71 -13.60
C LEU A 216 -19.64 -9.19 -13.18
N PRO A 217 -20.79 -9.91 -13.18
CA PRO A 217 -20.76 -11.36 -13.05
C PRO A 217 -20.15 -12.01 -14.31
N PRO A 218 -19.56 -13.23 -14.18
CA PRO A 218 -18.79 -13.86 -15.25
C PRO A 218 -19.45 -13.86 -16.63
N PRO A 219 -20.77 -14.15 -16.80
CA PRO A 219 -21.38 -14.15 -18.12
C PRO A 219 -21.41 -12.76 -18.78
N LEU A 220 -21.65 -11.69 -17.99
CA LEU A 220 -21.66 -10.32 -18.51
C LEU A 220 -20.24 -9.79 -18.72
N GLN A 221 -19.28 -10.23 -17.90
CA GLN A 221 -17.87 -9.89 -18.06
C GLN A 221 -17.34 -10.47 -19.37
N THR A 222 -17.57 -11.76 -19.64
CA THR A 222 -17.17 -12.40 -20.91
C THR A 222 -17.83 -11.73 -22.12
N ALA A 223 -19.11 -11.35 -22.03
CA ALA A 223 -19.80 -10.64 -23.10
C ALA A 223 -19.18 -9.25 -23.34
N PHE A 224 -18.80 -8.54 -22.29
CA PHE A 224 -18.11 -7.26 -22.39
C PHE A 224 -16.71 -7.42 -23.03
N GLU A 225 -15.92 -8.41 -22.59
CA GLU A 225 -14.59 -8.69 -23.12
C GLU A 225 -14.64 -9.03 -24.63
N THR A 226 -15.58 -9.89 -25.03
CA THR A 226 -15.79 -10.21 -26.45
C THR A 226 -16.11 -8.95 -27.29
N LYS A 227 -17.01 -8.08 -26.80
CA LYS A 227 -17.32 -6.80 -27.49
C LYS A 227 -16.10 -5.89 -27.60
N LEU A 228 -15.24 -5.89 -26.57
CA LEU A 228 -14.03 -5.06 -26.55
C LEU A 228 -13.01 -5.59 -27.56
N ASP A 229 -12.78 -6.89 -27.57
CA ASP A 229 -11.89 -7.54 -28.54
C ASP A 229 -12.34 -7.30 -29.99
N ASP A 230 -13.62 -7.48 -30.29
CA ASP A 230 -14.20 -7.22 -31.61
C ASP A 230 -13.96 -5.75 -32.03
N TYR A 231 -14.19 -4.82 -31.10
CA TYR A 231 -14.01 -3.39 -31.36
C TYR A 231 -12.54 -3.00 -31.56
N GLU A 232 -11.63 -3.57 -30.80
CA GLU A 232 -10.19 -3.36 -30.98
C GLU A 232 -9.68 -3.93 -32.31
N GLN A 233 -10.22 -5.06 -32.76
CA GLN A 233 -9.93 -5.62 -34.07
C GLN A 233 -10.43 -4.71 -35.21
N GLU A 234 -11.65 -4.17 -35.08
CA GLU A 234 -12.19 -3.21 -36.06
C GLU A 234 -11.30 -1.96 -36.18
N LEU A 235 -10.75 -1.48 -35.07
CA LEU A 235 -9.88 -0.32 -35.03
C LEU A 235 -8.41 -0.63 -35.43
N ASN A 236 -8.06 -1.88 -35.70
CA ASN A 236 -6.68 -2.37 -35.86
C ASN A 236 -5.77 -1.97 -34.65
N MET A 237 -6.34 -1.98 -33.45
CA MET A 237 -5.69 -1.56 -32.22
C MET A 237 -5.80 -2.65 -31.13
N PRO A 238 -5.10 -3.81 -31.21
CA PRO A 238 -5.17 -4.83 -30.17
C PRO A 238 -4.44 -4.33 -28.92
N PHE A 239 -5.18 -3.80 -27.95
CA PHE A 239 -4.58 -3.28 -26.71
C PHE A 239 -4.54 -4.32 -25.59
N LEU A 240 -5.58 -5.13 -25.40
CA LEU A 240 -5.71 -6.03 -24.26
C LEU A 240 -4.87 -7.30 -24.39
N SER A 241 -4.79 -7.94 -25.54
CA SER A 241 -3.94 -9.13 -25.75
C SER A 241 -2.47 -8.83 -25.44
N THR A 242 -1.99 -7.61 -25.79
CA THR A 242 -0.63 -7.14 -25.44
C THR A 242 -0.49 -6.77 -23.96
N ILE A 243 -1.60 -6.47 -23.24
CA ILE A 243 -1.58 -6.16 -21.81
C ILE A 243 -1.37 -7.41 -20.97
N GLU A 244 -2.06 -8.50 -21.29
CA GLU A 244 -1.88 -9.79 -20.58
C GLU A 244 -0.47 -10.32 -20.77
N GLU A 245 0.08 -10.27 -21.97
CA GLU A 245 1.46 -10.66 -22.25
C GLU A 245 2.48 -9.79 -21.51
N ASN A 246 2.32 -8.46 -21.51
CA ASN A 246 3.20 -7.54 -20.81
C ASN A 246 3.03 -7.59 -19.29
N ALA A 247 1.80 -7.80 -18.77
CA ALA A 247 1.54 -7.96 -17.34
C ALA A 247 2.14 -9.29 -16.82
N GLN A 248 2.05 -10.36 -17.61
CA GLN A 248 2.67 -11.66 -17.28
C GLN A 248 4.21 -11.58 -17.34
N ALA A 249 4.78 -10.88 -18.33
CA ALA A 249 6.22 -10.67 -18.45
C ALA A 249 6.75 -9.82 -17.29
N LYS A 250 6.12 -8.68 -16.99
CA LYS A 250 6.46 -7.82 -15.83
C LYS A 250 6.25 -8.52 -14.50
N GLY A 251 5.16 -9.27 -14.33
CA GLY A 251 4.89 -10.04 -13.11
C GLY A 251 5.97 -11.11 -12.87
N LYS A 252 6.44 -11.78 -13.93
CA LYS A 252 7.58 -12.73 -13.85
C LYS A 252 8.90 -12.04 -13.51
N GLU A 253 9.17 -10.88 -14.07
CA GLU A 253 10.39 -10.12 -13.83
C GLU A 253 10.45 -9.56 -12.41
N ILE A 254 9.39 -8.94 -11.95
CA ILE A 254 9.23 -8.44 -10.57
C ILE A 254 9.29 -9.60 -9.57
N GLY A 255 8.59 -10.71 -9.83
CA GLY A 255 8.63 -11.91 -8.97
C GLY A 255 10.03 -12.51 -8.88
N LYS A 256 10.80 -12.46 -9.97
CA LYS A 256 12.19 -12.95 -10.02
C LYS A 256 13.16 -12.02 -9.27
N GLU A 257 12.95 -10.72 -9.36
CA GLU A 257 13.76 -9.71 -8.64
C GLU A 257 13.49 -9.74 -7.14
N ILE A 258 12.22 -9.75 -6.73
CA ILE A 258 11.81 -9.89 -5.32
C ILE A 258 12.31 -11.22 -4.74
N GLY A 259 12.15 -12.34 -5.46
CA GLY A 259 12.65 -13.64 -5.02
C GLY A 259 14.17 -13.68 -4.86
N LYS A 260 14.90 -12.97 -5.72
CA LYS A 260 16.37 -12.88 -5.65
C LYS A 260 16.85 -12.00 -4.48
N GLU A 261 16.11 -10.90 -4.19
CA GLU A 261 16.43 -9.98 -3.11
C GLU A 261 16.13 -10.62 -1.74
N ILE A 262 14.96 -11.23 -1.59
CA ILE A 262 14.58 -11.99 -0.38
C ILE A 262 15.55 -13.16 -0.16
N GLY A 263 15.87 -13.93 -1.20
CA GLY A 263 16.83 -15.04 -1.09
C GLY A 263 18.23 -14.58 -0.68
N LYS A 264 18.67 -13.40 -1.15
CA LYS A 264 19.97 -12.81 -0.78
C LYS A 264 19.98 -12.30 0.68
N GLU A 265 18.88 -11.73 1.13
CA GLU A 265 18.74 -11.21 2.50
C GLU A 265 18.67 -12.37 3.51
N ILE A 266 17.83 -13.36 3.26
CA ILE A 266 17.73 -14.58 4.07
C ILE A 266 19.08 -15.33 4.08
N GLY A 267 19.72 -15.50 2.94
CA GLY A 267 21.05 -16.15 2.86
C GLY A 267 22.12 -15.40 3.64
N LYS A 268 22.07 -14.07 3.66
CA LYS A 268 23.01 -13.24 4.44
C LYS A 268 22.77 -13.32 5.95
N GLU A 269 21.51 -13.41 6.36
CA GLU A 269 21.12 -13.54 7.77
C GLU A 269 21.49 -14.91 8.32
N ILE A 270 21.13 -15.98 7.61
CA ILE A 270 21.52 -17.35 7.93
C ILE A 270 23.05 -17.50 7.95
N GLY A 271 23.75 -16.90 6.98
CA GLY A 271 25.22 -16.94 6.92
C GLY A 271 25.87 -16.23 8.11
N LYS A 272 25.31 -15.11 8.59
CA LYS A 272 25.78 -14.41 9.80
C LYS A 272 25.57 -15.25 11.06
N GLU A 273 24.41 -15.88 11.19
CA GLU A 273 24.06 -16.71 12.35
C GLU A 273 24.95 -17.94 12.44
N ILE A 274 25.14 -18.65 11.34
CA ILE A 274 26.06 -19.81 11.26
C ILE A 274 27.51 -19.37 11.54
N GLY A 275 27.94 -18.22 10.99
CA GLY A 275 29.27 -17.68 11.23
C GLY A 275 29.51 -17.30 12.69
N ALA A 276 28.56 -16.64 13.33
CA ALA A 276 28.63 -16.27 14.75
C ALA A 276 28.71 -17.50 15.65
N ARG A 277 27.85 -18.51 15.41
CA ARG A 277 27.83 -19.78 16.13
C ARG A 277 29.18 -20.51 16.02
N LYS A 278 29.69 -20.68 14.81
CA LYS A 278 30.96 -21.35 14.56
C LYS A 278 32.13 -20.61 15.25
N THR A 279 32.14 -19.29 15.20
CA THR A 279 33.15 -18.47 15.87
C THR A 279 33.10 -18.65 17.40
N CYS A 280 31.91 -18.71 18.00
CA CYS A 280 31.75 -18.94 19.42
C CYS A 280 32.24 -20.33 19.84
N GLN A 281 31.88 -21.39 19.09
CA GLN A 281 32.35 -22.76 19.29
C GLN A 281 33.89 -22.82 19.24
N GLU A 282 34.49 -22.24 18.20
CA GLU A 282 35.95 -22.19 18.01
C GLU A 282 36.68 -21.44 19.14
N ASN A 283 36.08 -20.34 19.62
CA ASN A 283 36.63 -19.57 20.72
C ASN A 283 36.62 -20.38 22.03
N ILE A 284 35.53 -21.05 22.37
CA ILE A 284 35.44 -21.91 23.55
C ILE A 284 36.49 -23.00 23.48
N ILE A 285 36.59 -23.73 22.37
CA ILE A 285 37.57 -24.79 22.18
C ILE A 285 39.00 -24.23 22.31
N LYS A 286 39.32 -23.10 21.70
CA LYS A 286 40.60 -22.45 21.75
C LYS A 286 41.00 -22.04 23.17
N ILE A 287 40.08 -21.45 23.93
CA ILE A 287 40.29 -21.07 25.34
C ILE A 287 40.62 -22.30 26.18
N LEU A 288 39.79 -23.34 26.07
CA LEU A 288 39.98 -24.56 26.83
C LEU A 288 41.30 -25.28 26.45
N SER A 289 41.64 -25.36 25.14
CA SER A 289 42.90 -25.96 24.67
C SER A 289 44.15 -25.19 25.13
N ASN A 290 44.06 -23.87 25.31
CA ASN A 290 45.17 -23.07 25.82
C ASN A 290 45.35 -23.21 27.36
N ARG A 291 44.27 -23.52 28.07
CA ARG A 291 44.30 -23.66 29.55
C ARG A 291 44.61 -25.08 30.01
N PHE A 292 44.16 -26.07 29.23
CA PHE A 292 44.32 -27.49 29.57
C PHE A 292 45.06 -28.22 28.48
N ALA A 293 46.16 -28.90 28.79
CA ALA A 293 47.09 -29.49 27.83
C ALA A 293 46.47 -30.61 26.97
N ASN A 294 45.43 -31.26 27.43
CA ASN A 294 44.70 -32.34 26.72
C ASN A 294 43.19 -32.14 26.84
N LEU A 295 42.58 -31.64 25.78
CA LEU A 295 41.11 -31.57 25.68
C LEU A 295 40.58 -32.89 25.08
N PRO A 296 39.62 -33.60 25.72
CA PRO A 296 39.04 -34.81 25.16
C PRO A 296 38.38 -34.53 23.82
N GLU A 297 38.63 -35.36 22.80
CA GLU A 297 38.01 -35.25 21.46
C GLU A 297 36.46 -35.24 21.54
N LYS A 298 35.91 -36.04 22.46
CA LYS A 298 34.46 -36.07 22.72
C LYS A 298 33.92 -34.70 23.13
N MET A 299 34.65 -33.96 23.96
CA MET A 299 34.23 -32.61 24.37
C MET A 299 34.27 -31.61 23.21
N ILE A 300 35.32 -31.67 22.40
CA ILE A 300 35.43 -30.86 21.19
C ILE A 300 34.26 -31.12 20.24
N TYR A 301 33.91 -32.39 20.06
CA TYR A 301 32.77 -32.80 19.26
C TYR A 301 31.45 -32.26 19.84
N THR A 302 31.21 -32.45 21.13
CA THR A 302 30.00 -31.95 21.81
C THR A 302 29.84 -30.44 21.65
N ILE A 303 30.91 -29.65 21.84
CA ILE A 303 30.85 -28.20 21.68
C ILE A 303 30.49 -27.79 20.24
N LYS A 304 30.98 -28.54 19.22
CA LYS A 304 30.68 -28.28 17.81
C LYS A 304 29.26 -28.65 17.43
N GLU A 305 28.59 -29.53 18.14
CA GLU A 305 27.21 -29.95 17.90
C GLU A 305 26.19 -29.07 18.65
N ILE A 306 26.63 -28.10 19.45
CA ILE A 306 25.71 -27.16 20.12
C ILE A 306 25.22 -26.15 19.08
N ASP A 307 23.94 -26.26 18.71
CA ASP A 307 23.29 -25.37 17.73
C ASP A 307 22.70 -24.12 18.38
N ASP A 308 22.40 -24.15 19.67
CA ASP A 308 21.83 -23.02 20.39
C ASP A 308 22.90 -22.00 20.78
N MET A 309 22.79 -20.80 20.18
CA MET A 309 23.71 -19.69 20.45
C MET A 309 23.71 -19.25 21.92
N SER A 310 22.55 -19.30 22.58
CA SER A 310 22.42 -18.91 24.00
C SER A 310 23.20 -19.86 24.91
N ILE A 311 23.24 -21.15 24.61
CA ILE A 311 24.05 -22.13 25.33
C ILE A 311 25.53 -21.83 25.14
N LEU A 312 25.96 -21.56 23.92
CA LEU A 312 27.35 -21.24 23.62
C LEU A 312 27.81 -19.94 24.30
N GLU A 313 26.98 -18.90 24.32
CA GLU A 313 27.27 -17.66 25.04
C GLU A 313 27.39 -17.88 26.54
N ASN A 314 26.51 -18.72 27.12
CA ASN A 314 26.58 -19.08 28.54
C ASN A 314 27.79 -19.96 28.90
N LEU A 315 28.38 -20.69 27.95
CA LEU A 315 29.58 -21.49 28.11
C LEU A 315 30.89 -20.70 27.89
N LEU A 316 30.83 -19.56 27.20
CA LEU A 316 32.04 -18.79 26.85
C LEU A 316 32.73 -18.25 28.09
N LEU A 317 32.05 -17.60 29.03
CA LEU A 317 32.62 -17.06 30.25
C LEU A 317 33.12 -18.17 31.20
N PRO A 318 32.37 -19.23 31.46
CA PRO A 318 32.88 -20.36 32.23
C PRO A 318 34.13 -21.03 31.64
N SER A 319 34.29 -21.06 30.29
CA SER A 319 35.50 -21.62 29.67
C SER A 319 36.81 -20.95 30.13
N ILE A 320 36.71 -19.69 30.62
CA ILE A 320 37.82 -18.95 31.18
C ILE A 320 37.97 -19.23 32.70
N GLN A 321 36.91 -19.58 33.40
CA GLN A 321 36.87 -19.60 34.89
C GLN A 321 37.06 -20.98 35.48
N VAL A 322 36.61 -22.06 34.83
CA VAL A 322 36.69 -23.43 35.36
C VAL A 322 38.11 -23.86 35.69
N ASN A 323 38.27 -24.70 36.73
CA ASN A 323 39.56 -25.14 37.15
C ASN A 323 40.02 -26.48 36.56
N SER A 324 39.07 -27.23 35.95
CA SER A 324 39.37 -28.50 35.27
C SER A 324 38.48 -28.76 34.08
N VAL A 325 38.89 -29.71 33.26
CA VAL A 325 38.11 -30.16 32.07
C VAL A 325 36.82 -30.86 32.52
N GLU A 326 36.86 -31.60 33.64
CA GLU A 326 35.72 -32.28 34.21
C GLU A 326 34.63 -31.31 34.71
N GLU A 327 35.06 -30.19 35.30
CA GLU A 327 34.14 -29.11 35.72
C GLU A 327 33.41 -28.50 34.52
N PHE A 328 34.12 -28.29 33.42
CA PHE A 328 33.49 -27.77 32.18
C PHE A 328 32.56 -28.82 31.53
N GLN A 329 32.89 -30.10 31.60
CA GLN A 329 32.04 -31.16 31.12
C GLN A 329 30.69 -31.21 31.88
N GLN A 330 30.75 -31.08 33.19
CA GLN A 330 29.53 -31.05 34.05
C GLN A 330 28.64 -29.84 33.66
N LEU A 331 29.24 -28.71 33.34
CA LEU A 331 28.53 -27.54 32.85
C LEU A 331 27.83 -27.80 31.51
N ILE A 332 28.53 -28.36 30.54
CA ILE A 332 27.93 -28.76 29.25
C ILE A 332 26.74 -29.70 29.49
N ASP A 333 26.95 -30.73 30.31
CA ASP A 333 25.92 -31.75 30.64
C ASP A 333 24.69 -31.16 31.32
N SER A 334 24.85 -30.02 32.01
CA SER A 334 23.72 -29.29 32.66
C SER A 334 22.85 -28.51 31.69
N TYR A 335 23.40 -28.10 30.52
CA TYR A 335 22.67 -27.36 29.48
C TYR A 335 22.08 -28.26 28.40
N LEU A 336 22.65 -29.47 28.23
CA LEU A 336 22.19 -30.42 27.21
C LEU A 336 21.22 -31.44 27.86
N PRO A 337 20.05 -31.71 27.25
CA PRO A 337 19.16 -32.74 27.79
C PRO A 337 19.84 -34.10 27.82
N GLN A 338 19.85 -34.77 28.94
CA GLN A 338 20.33 -36.16 29.01
C GLN A 338 19.37 -37.04 28.20
N ASN A 339 19.85 -37.60 27.07
CA ASN A 339 19.15 -38.66 26.35
C ASN A 339 19.21 -39.98 27.12
#